data_96590b1e074f026eabf8be87a85c294b
#
_entry.id   96590b1e074f026eabf8be87a85c294b
#
_cell.length_a   1.000
_cell.length_b   1.000
_cell.length_c   1.000
_cell.angle_alpha   90.00
_cell.angle_beta   90.00
_cell.angle_gamma   90.00
#
_symmetry.space_group_name_H-M   'P 1'
#
loop_
_entity.id
_entity.type
_entity.pdbx_description
1 polymer ?
#
loop_
_entity_poly.entity_id
_entity_poly.type
_entity_poly.pdbx_seq_one_letter_code
_entity_poly.pdbx_strand_id
1 'polypeptide(L)'
;MTKLNDPYLTERIGITFNMDLAYLLEVDGTCLLCGKYMLEVKGKGRHKNYQIAHIYPNSPTPIEVKELKGLERLGANCEDFENKIALCNACHGYYDDHKTQEEYLKLLKIKKNLLLSSKAKIATSHQDLEQEIILVINALSGIDIKKIKLEYKALKISTKIEDAYPILRLKIETYVCIYFNFIKQTFQNLDQAGQINFELVASEIRTSFLKCEEEMISKSQIFESLVKWLKSKSVGSSNEGCEAIISYFVQSCEVFHEIAK
;
A
#
# COMPACT_ATOMS: atom_id res chain seq x y z
N MET A 1 43.49 2.33 0.16
CA MET A 1 42.23 2.68 -0.51
C MET A 1 41.72 3.97 0.11
N THR A 2 41.81 5.09 -0.60
CA THR A 2 41.31 6.40 -0.15
C THR A 2 39.80 6.26 0.02
N LYS A 3 39.29 6.36 1.28
CA LYS A 3 37.86 6.52 1.54
C LYS A 3 37.38 7.70 0.69
N LEU A 4 36.45 7.48 -0.23
CA LEU A 4 35.77 8.57 -0.91
C LEU A 4 35.26 9.53 0.16
N ASN A 5 35.56 10.82 -0.02
CA ASN A 5 35.15 11.88 0.91
C ASN A 5 33.67 12.24 0.64
N ASP A 6 32.81 11.23 0.70
CA ASP A 6 31.37 11.31 0.44
C ASP A 6 30.63 11.13 1.78
N PRO A 7 30.01 12.19 2.32
CA PRO A 7 29.34 12.14 3.64
C PRO A 7 28.16 11.18 3.70
N TYR A 8 27.65 10.74 2.54
CA TYR A 8 26.59 9.72 2.48
C TYR A 8 27.11 8.32 2.83
N LEU A 9 28.40 8.05 2.67
CA LEU A 9 29.01 6.75 2.94
C LEU A 9 29.44 6.68 4.40
N THR A 10 28.79 5.80 5.18
CA THR A 10 29.06 5.59 6.60
C THR A 10 29.54 4.15 6.87
N GLU A 11 29.98 3.88 8.09
CA GLU A 11 30.31 2.53 8.52
C GLU A 11 29.09 1.61 8.42
N ARG A 12 29.34 0.36 7.99
CA ARG A 12 28.28 -0.63 7.84
C ARG A 12 27.68 -1.00 9.20
N ILE A 13 26.37 -0.90 9.30
CA ILE A 13 25.60 -1.26 10.50
C ILE A 13 25.03 -2.66 10.31
N GLY A 14 25.22 -3.53 11.33
CA GLY A 14 24.64 -4.87 11.32
C GLY A 14 23.10 -4.83 11.35
N ILE A 15 22.48 -5.71 10.59
CA ILE A 15 21.01 -5.85 10.55
C ILE A 15 20.56 -6.60 11.81
N THR A 16 19.80 -5.95 12.67
CA THR A 16 19.16 -6.60 13.83
C THR A 16 17.97 -7.43 13.39
N PHE A 17 17.49 -8.35 14.23
CA PHE A 17 16.31 -9.16 13.95
C PHE A 17 15.07 -8.29 13.63
N ASN A 18 14.85 -7.22 14.38
CA ASN A 18 13.71 -6.33 14.15
C ASN A 18 13.82 -5.58 12.82
N MET A 19 15.02 -5.16 12.44
CA MET A 19 15.25 -4.54 11.13
C MET A 19 15.05 -5.53 9.99
N ASP A 20 15.56 -6.75 10.13
CA ASP A 20 15.39 -7.81 9.14
C ASP A 20 13.90 -8.12 8.91
N LEU A 21 13.13 -8.23 10.00
CA LEU A 21 11.67 -8.41 9.95
C LEU A 21 10.97 -7.23 9.27
N ALA A 22 11.36 -6.00 9.58
CA ALA A 22 10.77 -4.81 8.98
C ALA A 22 10.96 -4.77 7.45
N TYR A 23 12.15 -5.12 6.96
CA TYR A 23 12.42 -5.23 5.51
C TYR A 23 11.61 -6.34 4.84
N LEU A 24 11.44 -7.49 5.50
CA LEU A 24 10.63 -8.59 4.98
C LEU A 24 9.16 -8.21 4.88
N LEU A 25 8.63 -7.56 5.91
CA LEU A 25 7.23 -7.10 5.96
C LEU A 25 6.96 -5.96 4.98
N GLU A 26 7.94 -5.10 4.72
CA GLU A 26 7.82 -4.00 3.76
C GLU A 26 7.48 -4.51 2.35
N VAL A 27 8.00 -5.69 1.98
CA VAL A 27 7.80 -6.32 0.66
C VAL A 27 6.82 -7.51 0.70
N ASP A 28 6.01 -7.64 1.77
CA ASP A 28 5.04 -8.73 1.97
C ASP A 28 5.67 -10.14 1.77
N GLY A 29 6.93 -10.33 2.18
CA GLY A 29 7.64 -11.59 2.07
C GLY A 29 7.99 -12.01 0.63
N THR A 30 7.80 -11.16 -0.37
CA THR A 30 7.97 -11.47 -1.79
C THR A 30 9.02 -10.57 -2.43
N CYS A 31 9.93 -11.13 -3.21
CA CYS A 31 10.93 -10.36 -3.95
C CYS A 31 10.27 -9.55 -5.07
N LEU A 32 10.30 -8.22 -5.00
CA LEU A 32 9.63 -7.34 -5.96
C LEU A 32 10.30 -7.28 -7.34
N LEU A 33 11.49 -7.89 -7.50
CA LEU A 33 12.13 -8.00 -8.81
C LEU A 33 11.68 -9.24 -9.59
N CYS A 34 11.39 -10.37 -8.92
CA CYS A 34 11.07 -11.63 -9.60
C CYS A 34 9.81 -12.34 -9.11
N GLY A 35 9.11 -11.80 -8.11
CA GLY A 35 7.89 -12.39 -7.56
C GLY A 35 8.11 -13.63 -6.68
N LYS A 36 9.36 -14.06 -6.41
CA LYS A 36 9.64 -15.24 -5.61
C LYS A 36 9.37 -14.99 -4.12
N TYR A 37 8.66 -15.93 -3.47
CA TYR A 37 8.47 -15.90 -2.03
C TYR A 37 9.82 -16.14 -1.32
N MET A 38 10.11 -15.30 -0.33
CA MET A 38 11.44 -15.24 0.29
C MET A 38 11.62 -16.10 1.53
N LEU A 39 10.57 -16.80 1.98
CA LEU A 39 10.65 -17.80 3.04
C LEU A 39 10.46 -19.20 2.43
N GLU A 40 11.54 -19.95 2.33
CA GLU A 40 11.53 -21.27 1.73
C GLU A 40 11.05 -22.34 2.72
N VAL A 41 10.15 -23.23 2.28
CA VAL A 41 9.68 -24.35 3.11
C VAL A 41 10.68 -25.49 3.00
N LYS A 42 11.31 -25.87 4.13
CA LYS A 42 12.20 -27.04 4.23
C LYS A 42 11.74 -27.90 5.41
N GLY A 43 11.20 -29.07 5.11
CA GLY A 43 10.61 -29.94 6.12
C GLY A 43 9.43 -29.26 6.82
N LYS A 44 9.46 -29.18 8.17
CA LYS A 44 8.42 -28.54 8.98
C LYS A 44 8.68 -27.03 9.23
N GLY A 45 9.81 -26.49 8.75
CA GLY A 45 10.25 -25.13 9.01
C GLY A 45 10.17 -24.21 7.81
N ARG A 46 10.26 -22.91 8.09
CA ARG A 46 10.45 -21.87 7.08
C ARG A 46 11.84 -21.27 7.25
N HIS A 47 12.57 -21.18 6.17
CA HIS A 47 13.96 -20.74 6.16
C HIS A 47 14.08 -19.45 5.35
N LYS A 48 14.90 -18.55 5.85
CA LYS A 48 15.25 -17.29 5.20
C LYS A 48 15.96 -17.58 3.88
N ASN A 49 15.42 -17.07 2.76
CA ASN A 49 16.01 -17.15 1.43
C ASN A 49 16.06 -15.75 0.79
N TYR A 50 16.56 -14.78 1.55
CA TYR A 50 16.72 -13.40 1.12
C TYR A 50 17.86 -12.71 1.87
N GLN A 51 18.33 -11.61 1.33
CA GLN A 51 19.29 -10.70 1.94
C GLN A 51 18.79 -9.25 1.84
N ILE A 52 19.33 -8.38 2.68
CA ILE A 52 19.03 -6.95 2.64
C ILE A 52 20.08 -6.29 1.76
N ALA A 53 19.65 -5.84 0.59
CA ALA A 53 20.46 -5.15 -0.40
C ALA A 53 20.54 -3.65 -0.09
N HIS A 54 21.72 -3.05 -0.26
CA HIS A 54 21.86 -1.60 -0.36
C HIS A 54 21.48 -1.15 -1.76
N ILE A 55 20.56 -0.19 -1.89
CA ILE A 55 20.18 0.41 -3.18
C ILE A 55 21.38 1.22 -3.69
N TYR A 56 21.80 2.25 -2.98
CA TYR A 56 23.11 2.86 -3.21
C TYR A 56 24.15 2.11 -2.39
N PRO A 57 25.25 1.60 -2.99
CA PRO A 57 26.21 0.75 -2.31
C PRO A 57 26.89 1.45 -1.14
N ASN A 58 27.12 0.70 -0.04
CA ASN A 58 27.87 1.20 1.12
C ASN A 58 29.36 1.41 0.81
N SER A 59 29.93 0.57 -0.06
CA SER A 59 31.34 0.64 -0.49
C SER A 59 31.41 0.59 -2.01
N PRO A 60 31.03 1.68 -2.72
CA PRO A 60 30.94 1.67 -4.16
C PRO A 60 32.31 1.50 -4.83
N THR A 61 32.34 0.70 -5.88
CA THR A 61 33.49 0.59 -6.78
C THR A 61 33.64 1.89 -7.61
N PRO A 62 34.84 2.17 -8.19
CA PRO A 62 35.00 3.31 -9.08
C PRO A 62 34.04 3.33 -10.27
N ILE A 63 33.61 2.15 -10.75
CA ILE A 63 32.64 2.00 -11.84
C ILE A 63 31.26 2.45 -11.33
N GLU A 64 30.80 1.93 -10.18
CA GLU A 64 29.51 2.30 -9.59
C GLU A 64 29.45 3.80 -9.25
N VAL A 65 30.54 4.38 -8.75
CA VAL A 65 30.60 5.84 -8.51
C VAL A 65 30.36 6.63 -9.80
N LYS A 66 30.90 6.17 -10.92
CA LYS A 66 30.70 6.81 -12.22
C LYS A 66 29.27 6.61 -12.74
N GLU A 67 28.77 5.37 -12.69
CA GLU A 67 27.43 4.99 -13.15
C GLU A 67 26.31 5.70 -12.37
N LEU A 68 26.49 5.83 -11.05
CA LEU A 68 25.48 6.39 -10.16
C LEU A 68 25.66 7.88 -9.87
N LYS A 69 26.59 8.53 -10.58
CA LYS A 69 26.90 9.95 -10.38
C LYS A 69 25.70 10.85 -10.68
N GLY A 70 25.35 11.69 -9.71
CA GLY A 70 24.25 12.66 -9.86
C GLY A 70 22.84 12.05 -9.73
N LEU A 71 22.73 10.74 -9.51
CA LEU A 71 21.45 10.12 -9.23
C LEU A 71 21.00 10.41 -7.80
N GLU A 72 19.68 10.46 -7.62
CA GLU A 72 19.06 10.62 -6.31
C GLU A 72 19.42 9.47 -5.37
N ARG A 73 19.66 9.77 -4.09
CA ARG A 73 19.93 8.81 -3.03
C ARG A 73 18.84 8.91 -1.96
N LEU A 74 18.47 7.78 -1.36
CA LEU A 74 17.44 7.72 -0.32
C LEU A 74 18.07 7.73 1.08
N GLY A 75 17.38 8.38 2.02
CA GLY A 75 17.87 8.55 3.40
C GLY A 75 18.97 9.62 3.52
N ALA A 76 19.43 9.87 4.72
CA ALA A 76 20.51 10.79 5.01
C ALA A 76 21.89 10.16 4.75
N ASN A 77 21.98 8.83 4.81
CA ASN A 77 23.21 8.06 4.58
C ASN A 77 22.90 6.65 4.01
N CYS A 78 23.95 5.95 3.57
CA CYS A 78 23.81 4.64 2.92
C CYS A 78 23.30 3.52 3.84
N GLU A 79 23.36 3.69 5.16
CA GLU A 79 22.89 2.72 6.15
C GLU A 79 21.43 2.91 6.59
N ASP A 80 20.79 4.01 6.15
CA ASP A 80 19.41 4.28 6.49
C ASP A 80 18.44 3.23 5.89
N PHE A 81 17.31 3.08 6.57
CA PHE A 81 16.25 2.13 6.17
C PHE A 81 15.79 2.36 4.73
N GLU A 82 15.70 3.62 4.32
CA GLU A 82 15.27 4.05 3.00
C GLU A 82 16.21 3.59 1.88
N ASN A 83 17.49 3.39 2.18
CA ASN A 83 18.49 2.94 1.20
C ASN A 83 18.63 1.42 1.13
N LYS A 84 17.79 0.66 1.82
CA LYS A 84 17.90 -0.80 1.87
C LYS A 84 16.57 -1.47 1.51
N ILE A 85 16.63 -2.69 0.94
CA ILE A 85 15.47 -3.47 0.54
C ILE A 85 15.74 -4.97 0.65
N ALA A 86 14.75 -5.76 1.04
CA ALA A 86 14.85 -7.21 0.99
C ALA A 86 14.73 -7.74 -0.44
N LEU A 87 15.69 -8.56 -0.88
CA LEU A 87 15.69 -9.25 -2.17
C LEU A 87 15.97 -10.74 -1.96
N CYS A 88 15.39 -11.63 -2.79
CA CYS A 88 15.78 -13.04 -2.78
C CYS A 88 17.27 -13.19 -3.13
N ASN A 89 17.92 -14.26 -2.66
CA ASN A 89 19.36 -14.44 -2.83
C ASN A 89 19.83 -14.31 -4.28
N ALA A 90 19.05 -14.81 -5.24
CA ALA A 90 19.39 -14.71 -6.66
C ALA A 90 19.34 -13.27 -7.18
N CYS A 91 18.28 -12.50 -6.85
CA CYS A 91 18.17 -11.12 -7.27
C CYS A 91 19.15 -10.20 -6.53
N HIS A 92 19.49 -10.50 -5.26
CA HIS A 92 20.53 -9.80 -4.53
C HIS A 92 21.89 -9.96 -5.21
N GLY A 93 22.31 -11.22 -5.48
CA GLY A 93 23.59 -11.47 -6.17
C GLY A 93 23.63 -10.81 -7.55
N TYR A 94 22.56 -10.97 -8.34
CA TYR A 94 22.49 -10.31 -9.66
C TYR A 94 22.67 -8.80 -9.56
N TYR A 95 21.97 -8.16 -8.61
CA TYR A 95 22.04 -6.71 -8.43
C TYR A 95 23.44 -6.26 -7.97
N ASP A 96 24.08 -6.99 -7.08
CA ASP A 96 25.46 -6.66 -6.65
C ASP A 96 26.49 -6.77 -7.78
N ASP A 97 26.31 -7.76 -8.69
CA ASP A 97 27.20 -7.98 -9.84
C ASP A 97 26.91 -7.02 -11.01
N HIS A 98 25.67 -6.48 -11.12
CA HIS A 98 25.19 -5.72 -12.27
C HIS A 98 24.56 -4.37 -11.85
N LYS A 99 25.20 -3.63 -10.97
CA LYS A 99 24.71 -2.34 -10.46
C LYS A 99 24.88 -1.21 -11.47
N THR A 100 24.08 -1.28 -12.54
CA THR A 100 24.01 -0.24 -13.57
C THR A 100 23.05 0.87 -13.16
N GLN A 101 23.09 2.00 -13.86
CA GLN A 101 22.13 3.09 -13.67
C GLN A 101 20.67 2.61 -13.81
N GLU A 102 20.38 1.73 -14.77
CA GLU A 102 19.04 1.21 -15.03
C GLU A 102 18.52 0.38 -13.84
N GLU A 103 19.31 -0.60 -13.37
CA GLU A 103 18.94 -1.45 -12.23
C GLU A 103 18.82 -0.64 -10.93
N TYR A 104 19.68 0.35 -10.75
CA TYR A 104 19.60 1.29 -9.63
C TYR A 104 18.29 2.06 -9.63
N LEU A 105 17.92 2.71 -10.75
CA LEU A 105 16.70 3.50 -10.88
C LEU A 105 15.44 2.63 -10.70
N LYS A 106 15.47 1.39 -11.14
CA LYS A 106 14.39 0.41 -10.93
C LYS A 106 14.17 0.14 -9.44
N LEU A 107 15.23 -0.17 -8.68
CA LEU A 107 15.14 -0.39 -7.23
C LEU A 107 14.75 0.89 -6.48
N LEU A 108 15.31 2.04 -6.88
CA LEU A 108 14.96 3.34 -6.32
C LEU A 108 13.46 3.62 -6.43
N LYS A 109 12.88 3.39 -7.62
CA LYS A 109 11.44 3.55 -7.86
C LYS A 109 10.60 2.61 -6.99
N ILE A 110 11.01 1.33 -6.91
CA ILE A 110 10.34 0.34 -6.06
C ILE A 110 10.35 0.81 -4.60
N LYS A 111 11.52 1.18 -4.07
CA LYS A 111 11.65 1.62 -2.68
C LYS A 111 10.84 2.87 -2.38
N LYS A 112 10.83 3.86 -3.25
CA LYS A 112 9.98 5.06 -3.09
C LYS A 112 8.50 4.69 -2.95
N ASN A 113 8.00 3.79 -3.79
CA ASN A 113 6.61 3.33 -3.70
C ASN A 113 6.32 2.60 -2.37
N LEU A 114 7.27 1.78 -1.90
CA LEU A 114 7.15 1.12 -0.59
C LEU A 114 7.11 2.12 0.56
N LEU A 115 7.97 3.13 0.54
CA LEU A 115 8.00 4.18 1.57
C LEU A 115 6.69 4.97 1.60
N LEU A 116 6.14 5.34 0.43
CA LEU A 116 4.83 6.00 0.34
C LEU A 116 3.70 5.11 0.87
N SER A 117 3.68 3.82 0.50
CA SER A 117 2.70 2.88 1.02
C SER A 117 2.81 2.69 2.54
N SER A 118 4.03 2.67 3.08
CA SER A 118 4.28 2.56 4.52
C SER A 118 3.78 3.78 5.28
N LYS A 119 4.04 4.99 4.77
CA LYS A 119 3.53 6.24 5.35
C LYS A 119 2.00 6.27 5.36
N ALA A 120 1.35 5.92 4.25
CA ALA A 120 -0.10 5.81 4.18
C ALA A 120 -0.65 4.80 5.22
N LYS A 121 -0.02 3.62 5.35
CA LYS A 121 -0.38 2.61 6.34
C LYS A 121 -0.25 3.12 7.77
N ILE A 122 0.83 3.83 8.10
CA ILE A 122 1.03 4.44 9.42
C ILE A 122 -0.03 5.52 9.68
N ALA A 123 -0.29 6.39 8.70
CA ALA A 123 -1.28 7.45 8.81
C ALA A 123 -2.70 6.93 9.12
N THR A 124 -3.03 5.73 8.62
CA THR A 124 -4.37 5.11 8.80
C THR A 124 -4.45 4.12 9.98
N SER A 125 -3.34 3.81 10.66
CA SER A 125 -3.29 2.73 11.66
C SER A 125 -3.93 3.03 13.02
N HIS A 126 -4.29 4.29 13.30
CA HIS A 126 -4.72 4.74 14.64
C HIS A 126 -6.23 4.97 14.81
N GLN A 127 -7.06 4.36 13.95
CA GLN A 127 -8.52 4.58 13.97
C GLN A 127 -9.27 3.34 14.42
N ASP A 128 -10.25 3.54 15.32
CA ASP A 128 -11.12 2.49 15.87
C ASP A 128 -12.47 2.44 15.14
N LEU A 129 -12.56 1.63 14.08
CA LEU A 129 -13.79 1.36 13.34
C LEU A 129 -14.22 -0.12 13.44
N GLU A 130 -13.65 -0.84 14.38
CA GLU A 130 -13.55 -2.30 14.27
C GLU A 130 -14.88 -3.05 14.21
N GLN A 131 -15.87 -2.67 14.99
CA GLN A 131 -17.08 -3.51 15.11
C GLN A 131 -18.17 -3.19 14.08
N GLU A 132 -18.35 -1.92 13.77
CA GLU A 132 -19.45 -1.47 12.91
C GLU A 132 -19.25 -1.89 11.44
N ILE A 133 -18.01 -1.80 10.95
CA ILE A 133 -17.69 -2.17 9.56
C ILE A 133 -17.71 -3.67 9.35
N ILE A 134 -17.35 -4.47 10.36
CA ILE A 134 -17.44 -5.94 10.31
C ILE A 134 -18.86 -6.38 10.05
N LEU A 135 -19.85 -5.76 10.69
CA LEU A 135 -21.27 -6.07 10.46
C LEU A 135 -21.69 -5.82 9.02
N VAL A 136 -21.27 -4.69 8.43
CA VAL A 136 -21.57 -4.37 7.02
C VAL A 136 -20.87 -5.33 6.06
N ILE A 137 -19.61 -5.67 6.30
CA ILE A 137 -18.85 -6.60 5.47
C ILE A 137 -19.43 -8.00 5.52
N ASN A 138 -19.80 -8.48 6.72
CA ASN A 138 -20.44 -9.80 6.88
C ASN A 138 -21.80 -9.85 6.19
N ALA A 139 -22.57 -8.77 6.24
CA ALA A 139 -23.82 -8.64 5.52
C ALA A 139 -23.61 -8.65 3.99
N LEU A 140 -22.56 -8.01 3.47
CA LEU A 140 -22.21 -8.04 2.05
C LEU A 140 -21.86 -9.47 1.57
N SER A 141 -21.16 -10.27 2.36
CA SER A 141 -20.78 -11.64 1.98
C SER A 141 -21.96 -12.60 1.86
N GLY A 142 -23.12 -12.28 2.45
CA GLY A 142 -24.35 -13.07 2.40
C GLY A 142 -25.35 -12.64 1.31
N ILE A 143 -25.04 -11.67 0.47
CA ILE A 143 -25.98 -11.11 -0.50
C ILE A 143 -26.12 -12.01 -1.74
N ASP A 144 -27.36 -12.36 -2.08
CA ASP A 144 -27.70 -12.93 -3.38
C ASP A 144 -27.79 -11.79 -4.43
N ILE A 145 -26.71 -11.60 -5.19
CA ILE A 145 -26.60 -10.57 -6.24
C ILE A 145 -27.76 -10.63 -7.26
N LYS A 146 -28.34 -11.81 -7.46
CA LYS A 146 -29.49 -12.00 -8.38
C LYS A 146 -30.75 -11.27 -7.93
N LYS A 147 -30.86 -10.93 -6.65
CA LYS A 147 -32.01 -10.21 -6.07
C LYS A 147 -31.82 -8.71 -6.02
N ILE A 148 -30.62 -8.20 -6.31
CA ILE A 148 -30.33 -6.77 -6.26
C ILE A 148 -30.80 -6.12 -7.57
N LYS A 149 -31.72 -5.16 -7.47
CA LYS A 149 -32.07 -4.31 -8.61
C LYS A 149 -30.95 -3.31 -8.82
N LEU A 150 -30.35 -3.34 -10.02
CA LEU A 150 -29.33 -2.38 -10.47
C LEU A 150 -30.01 -1.07 -10.88
N GLU A 151 -30.53 -0.30 -9.90
CA GLU A 151 -31.22 0.97 -10.17
C GLU A 151 -30.32 2.19 -10.02
N TYR A 152 -29.09 2.01 -9.49
CA TYR A 152 -28.23 3.13 -9.17
C TYR A 152 -27.21 3.41 -10.27
N LYS A 153 -27.16 4.67 -10.71
CA LYS A 153 -26.13 5.17 -11.64
C LYS A 153 -24.98 5.76 -10.83
N ALA A 154 -23.76 5.34 -11.11
CA ALA A 154 -22.53 5.87 -10.53
C ALA A 154 -22.23 7.30 -11.06
N LEU A 155 -23.10 8.26 -10.74
CA LEU A 155 -23.10 9.61 -11.34
C LEU A 155 -21.89 10.45 -10.96
N LYS A 156 -21.29 10.19 -9.78
CA LYS A 156 -20.21 11.03 -9.24
C LYS A 156 -18.79 10.46 -9.41
N ILE A 157 -18.65 9.21 -9.82
CA ILE A 157 -17.32 8.57 -9.90
C ILE A 157 -16.47 9.21 -10.99
N SER A 158 -17.06 9.48 -12.16
CA SER A 158 -16.37 10.11 -13.28
C SER A 158 -15.90 11.54 -13.01
N THR A 159 -16.52 12.23 -12.04
CA THR A 159 -16.07 13.58 -11.63
C THR A 159 -14.96 13.53 -10.59
N LYS A 160 -14.63 12.37 -10.04
CA LYS A 160 -13.65 12.19 -8.97
C LYS A 160 -12.42 11.37 -9.38
N ILE A 161 -12.59 10.45 -10.33
CA ILE A 161 -11.52 9.59 -10.83
C ILE A 161 -11.25 9.95 -12.28
N GLU A 162 -10.07 10.44 -12.55
CA GLU A 162 -9.62 10.85 -13.88
C GLU A 162 -9.53 9.66 -14.85
N ASP A 163 -9.63 9.93 -16.14
CA ASP A 163 -9.47 8.93 -17.21
C ASP A 163 -8.08 8.24 -17.21
N ALA A 164 -7.11 8.84 -16.50
CA ALA A 164 -5.80 8.22 -16.25
C ALA A 164 -5.87 6.95 -15.38
N TYR A 165 -6.98 6.70 -14.67
CA TYR A 165 -7.17 5.54 -13.81
C TYR A 165 -8.38 4.68 -14.23
N PRO A 166 -8.43 4.16 -15.48
CA PRO A 166 -9.63 3.51 -16.02
C PRO A 166 -10.02 2.23 -15.26
N ILE A 167 -9.03 1.44 -14.80
CA ILE A 167 -9.29 0.19 -14.05
C ILE A 167 -9.87 0.50 -12.68
N LEU A 168 -9.31 1.48 -11.95
CA LEU A 168 -9.82 1.91 -10.66
C LEU A 168 -11.25 2.43 -10.80
N ARG A 169 -11.50 3.27 -11.80
CA ARG A 169 -12.82 3.83 -12.07
C ARG A 169 -13.85 2.73 -12.33
N LEU A 170 -13.55 1.79 -13.24
CA LEU A 170 -14.44 0.67 -13.55
C LEU A 170 -14.74 -0.19 -12.32
N LYS A 171 -13.71 -0.48 -11.51
CA LYS A 171 -13.85 -1.21 -10.25
C LYS A 171 -14.83 -0.52 -9.31
N ILE A 172 -14.63 0.78 -9.03
CA ILE A 172 -15.48 1.56 -8.13
C ILE A 172 -16.91 1.65 -8.68
N GLU A 173 -17.08 1.96 -9.97
CA GLU A 173 -18.40 2.01 -10.62
C GLU A 173 -19.15 0.69 -10.49
N THR A 174 -18.47 -0.43 -10.66
CA THR A 174 -19.06 -1.78 -10.51
C THR A 174 -19.57 -2.00 -9.09
N TYR A 175 -18.75 -1.74 -8.08
CA TYR A 175 -19.17 -1.91 -6.69
C TYR A 175 -20.31 -0.95 -6.31
N VAL A 176 -20.26 0.29 -6.76
CA VAL A 176 -21.33 1.27 -6.52
C VAL A 176 -22.64 0.81 -7.16
N CYS A 177 -22.63 0.39 -8.43
CA CYS A 177 -23.83 -0.09 -9.12
C CYS A 177 -24.47 -1.31 -8.41
N ILE A 178 -23.67 -2.20 -7.86
CA ILE A 178 -24.16 -3.42 -7.22
C ILE A 178 -24.59 -3.18 -5.77
N TYR A 179 -23.77 -2.47 -4.98
CA TYR A 179 -23.87 -2.50 -3.52
C TYR A 179 -24.29 -1.18 -2.88
N PHE A 180 -24.32 -0.04 -3.59
CA PHE A 180 -24.52 1.27 -2.97
C PHE A 180 -25.80 1.34 -2.12
N ASN A 181 -26.95 0.97 -2.68
CA ASN A 181 -28.23 1.04 -1.98
C ASN A 181 -28.28 0.10 -0.79
N PHE A 182 -27.70 -1.09 -0.93
CA PHE A 182 -27.62 -2.05 0.15
C PHE A 182 -26.75 -1.53 1.30
N ILE A 183 -25.54 -1.06 1.01
CA ILE A 183 -24.64 -0.50 2.04
C ILE A 183 -25.29 0.70 2.72
N LYS A 184 -25.91 1.59 1.93
CA LYS A 184 -26.65 2.74 2.47
C LYS A 184 -27.74 2.34 3.44
N GLN A 185 -28.59 1.39 3.07
CA GLN A 185 -29.66 0.90 3.93
C GLN A 185 -29.11 0.21 5.19
N THR A 186 -28.04 -0.58 5.04
CA THR A 186 -27.40 -1.25 6.17
C THR A 186 -26.86 -0.24 7.17
N PHE A 187 -26.15 0.79 6.72
CA PHE A 187 -25.68 1.87 7.59
C PHE A 187 -26.84 2.60 8.27
N GLN A 188 -27.90 2.93 7.53
CA GLN A 188 -29.08 3.59 8.10
C GLN A 188 -29.76 2.73 9.19
N ASN A 189 -29.90 1.42 8.95
CA ASN A 189 -30.51 0.50 9.92
C ASN A 189 -29.65 0.37 11.18
N LEU A 190 -28.33 0.24 11.04
CA LEU A 190 -27.39 0.12 12.16
C LEU A 190 -27.32 1.44 12.98
N ASP A 191 -27.34 2.58 12.32
CA ASP A 191 -27.35 3.90 12.96
C ASP A 191 -28.65 4.12 13.74
N GLN A 192 -29.81 3.83 13.13
CA GLN A 192 -31.13 3.89 13.80
C GLN A 192 -31.26 2.95 14.99
N ALA A 193 -30.60 1.79 14.91
CA ALA A 193 -30.55 0.84 16.02
C ALA A 193 -29.56 1.25 17.13
N GLY A 194 -28.85 2.35 16.96
CA GLY A 194 -27.80 2.81 17.89
C GLY A 194 -26.59 1.89 17.99
N GLN A 195 -26.41 1.02 16.99
CA GLN A 195 -25.29 0.08 16.95
C GLN A 195 -24.04 0.70 16.37
N ILE A 196 -24.18 1.71 15.54
CA ILE A 196 -23.08 2.52 14.98
C ILE A 196 -23.46 4.02 15.05
N ASN A 197 -22.46 4.87 14.85
CA ASN A 197 -22.65 6.28 14.53
C ASN A 197 -22.08 6.50 13.11
N PHE A 198 -22.97 6.65 12.12
CA PHE A 198 -22.55 6.80 10.71
C PHE A 198 -21.65 8.01 10.49
N GLU A 199 -21.94 9.15 11.13
CA GLU A 199 -21.12 10.36 11.00
C GLU A 199 -19.69 10.15 11.52
N LEU A 200 -19.54 9.37 12.61
CA LEU A 200 -18.24 9.04 13.15
C LEU A 200 -17.47 8.14 12.17
N VAL A 201 -18.11 7.09 11.63
CA VAL A 201 -17.53 6.18 10.63
C VAL A 201 -17.10 6.96 9.38
N ALA A 202 -17.96 7.81 8.85
CA ALA A 202 -17.66 8.65 7.69
C ALA A 202 -16.49 9.61 7.96
N SER A 203 -16.46 10.23 9.15
CA SER A 203 -15.39 11.11 9.59
C SER A 203 -14.04 10.41 9.68
N GLU A 204 -14.00 9.17 10.19
CA GLU A 204 -12.76 8.39 10.30
C GLU A 204 -12.23 7.97 8.91
N ILE A 205 -13.11 7.52 8.01
CA ILE A 205 -12.73 7.20 6.63
C ILE A 205 -12.21 8.45 5.91
N ARG A 206 -12.88 9.58 6.06
CA ARG A 206 -12.46 10.87 5.51
C ARG A 206 -11.10 11.31 6.06
N THR A 207 -10.88 11.18 7.36
CA THR A 207 -9.60 11.51 7.99
C THR A 207 -8.48 10.62 7.47
N SER A 208 -8.72 9.31 7.28
CA SER A 208 -7.76 8.39 6.69
C SER A 208 -7.42 8.77 5.24
N PHE A 209 -8.44 9.15 4.46
CA PHE A 209 -8.26 9.64 3.10
C PHE A 209 -7.38 10.89 3.07
N LEU A 210 -7.68 11.92 3.86
CA LEU A 210 -6.92 13.18 3.90
C LEU A 210 -5.45 12.94 4.27
N LYS A 211 -5.18 12.08 5.25
CA LYS A 211 -3.80 11.71 5.62
C LYS A 211 -3.06 11.00 4.47
N CYS A 212 -3.73 10.16 3.70
CA CYS A 212 -3.13 9.55 2.51
C CYS A 212 -2.89 10.58 1.39
N GLU A 213 -3.79 11.56 1.24
CA GLU A 213 -3.68 12.61 0.22
C GLU A 213 -2.49 13.54 0.50
N GLU A 214 -2.23 13.89 1.76
CA GLU A 214 -1.06 14.69 2.18
C GLU A 214 0.27 14.06 1.76
N GLU A 215 0.34 12.72 1.64
CA GLU A 215 1.54 12.00 1.21
C GLU A 215 1.75 12.01 -0.32
N MET A 216 0.91 12.72 -1.09
CA MET A 216 1.01 12.90 -2.55
C MET A 216 1.08 11.60 -3.35
N ILE A 217 0.44 10.53 -2.88
CA ILE A 217 0.35 9.24 -3.58
C ILE A 217 -0.79 9.22 -4.60
N SER A 218 -0.72 8.33 -5.59
CA SER A 218 -1.75 8.22 -6.63
C SER A 218 -3.09 7.77 -6.07
N LYS A 219 -4.20 8.11 -6.74
CA LYS A 219 -5.56 7.69 -6.35
C LYS A 219 -5.70 6.17 -6.22
N SER A 220 -5.04 5.39 -7.08
CA SER A 220 -5.01 3.94 -6.95
C SER A 220 -4.34 3.49 -5.65
N GLN A 221 -3.21 4.09 -5.29
CA GLN A 221 -2.51 3.78 -4.04
C GLN A 221 -3.30 4.21 -2.81
N ILE A 222 -3.99 5.36 -2.86
CA ILE A 222 -4.89 5.81 -1.80
C ILE A 222 -6.02 4.78 -1.61
N PHE A 223 -6.72 4.40 -2.68
CA PHE A 223 -7.79 3.42 -2.64
C PHE A 223 -7.33 2.08 -2.05
N GLU A 224 -6.21 1.55 -2.53
CA GLU A 224 -5.63 0.31 -2.00
C GLU A 224 -5.23 0.42 -0.53
N SER A 225 -4.69 1.57 -0.11
CA SER A 225 -4.31 1.81 1.29
C SER A 225 -5.53 1.83 2.21
N LEU A 226 -6.61 2.49 1.79
CA LEU A 226 -7.88 2.51 2.53
C LEU A 226 -8.50 1.10 2.62
N VAL A 227 -8.46 0.33 1.53
CA VAL A 227 -8.94 -1.07 1.53
C VAL A 227 -8.11 -1.93 2.47
N LYS A 228 -6.78 -1.84 2.42
CA LYS A 228 -5.89 -2.59 3.33
C LYS A 228 -6.10 -2.20 4.80
N TRP A 229 -6.25 -0.91 5.06
CA TRP A 229 -6.55 -0.40 6.38
C TRP A 229 -7.88 -0.97 6.90
N LEU A 230 -8.96 -0.84 6.13
CA LEU A 230 -10.27 -1.38 6.49
C LEU A 230 -10.21 -2.89 6.75
N LYS A 231 -9.51 -3.64 5.90
CA LYS A 231 -9.29 -5.07 6.06
C LYS A 231 -8.52 -5.42 7.33
N SER A 232 -7.54 -4.59 7.74
CA SER A 232 -6.80 -4.80 8.97
C SER A 232 -7.65 -4.61 10.23
N LYS A 233 -8.71 -3.80 10.13
CA LYS A 233 -9.69 -3.54 11.19
C LYS A 233 -10.80 -4.59 11.24
N SER A 234 -11.11 -5.22 10.13
CA SER A 234 -12.19 -6.20 9.99
C SER A 234 -11.65 -7.63 9.81
N VAL A 235 -11.27 -8.27 10.91
CA VAL A 235 -10.70 -9.63 10.90
C VAL A 235 -11.67 -10.61 10.25
N GLY A 236 -11.20 -11.36 9.23
CA GLY A 236 -12.00 -12.33 8.48
C GLY A 236 -12.82 -11.76 7.31
N SER A 237 -12.81 -10.43 7.09
CA SER A 237 -13.48 -9.82 5.94
C SER A 237 -12.82 -10.20 4.61
N SER A 238 -13.60 -10.19 3.52
CA SER A 238 -13.07 -10.32 2.17
C SER A 238 -12.47 -8.99 1.68
N ASN A 239 -11.56 -9.07 0.72
CA ASN A 239 -11.02 -7.88 0.06
C ASN A 239 -12.10 -7.13 -0.71
N GLU A 240 -12.97 -7.89 -1.38
CA GLU A 240 -14.10 -7.41 -2.16
C GLU A 240 -15.11 -6.64 -1.29
N GLY A 241 -15.38 -7.12 -0.08
CA GLY A 241 -16.24 -6.42 0.89
C GLY A 241 -15.67 -5.08 1.29
N CYS A 242 -14.36 -5.02 1.58
CA CYS A 242 -13.67 -3.77 1.89
C CYS A 242 -13.66 -2.81 0.69
N GLU A 243 -13.41 -3.31 -0.53
CA GLU A 243 -13.46 -2.52 -1.76
C GLU A 243 -14.87 -1.94 -2.01
N ALA A 244 -15.93 -2.71 -1.75
CA ALA A 244 -17.30 -2.26 -1.89
C ALA A 244 -17.63 -1.12 -0.91
N ILE A 245 -17.20 -1.23 0.35
CA ILE A 245 -17.40 -0.19 1.37
C ILE A 245 -16.62 1.09 1.01
N ILE A 246 -15.34 0.99 0.66
CA ILE A 246 -14.56 2.16 0.25
C ILE A 246 -15.17 2.81 -1.01
N SER A 247 -15.65 2.01 -1.97
CA SER A 247 -16.35 2.51 -3.16
C SER A 247 -17.63 3.27 -2.82
N TYR A 248 -18.39 2.81 -1.80
CA TYR A 248 -19.54 3.53 -1.27
C TYR A 248 -19.14 4.92 -0.77
N PHE A 249 -18.05 5.04 0.01
CA PHE A 249 -17.58 6.34 0.52
C PHE A 249 -16.98 7.24 -0.57
N VAL A 250 -16.43 6.67 -1.65
CA VAL A 250 -16.07 7.46 -2.84
C VAL A 250 -17.32 8.10 -3.45
N GLN A 251 -18.39 7.33 -3.62
CA GLN A 251 -19.65 7.83 -4.20
C GLN A 251 -20.37 8.83 -3.29
N SER A 252 -20.36 8.63 -1.97
CA SER A 252 -21.01 9.49 -0.99
C SER A 252 -20.24 10.78 -0.67
N CYS A 253 -19.11 11.04 -1.34
CA CYS A 253 -18.29 12.24 -1.23
C CYS A 253 -17.40 12.35 0.02
N GLU A 254 -17.16 11.25 0.73
CA GLU A 254 -16.23 11.23 1.87
C GLU A 254 -14.78 10.94 1.44
N VAL A 255 -14.60 10.35 0.27
CA VAL A 255 -13.31 10.00 -0.32
C VAL A 255 -13.24 10.58 -1.74
N PHE A 256 -12.10 11.11 -2.11
CA PHE A 256 -11.81 11.83 -3.33
C PHE A 256 -12.69 13.08 -3.56
N HIS A 257 -12.02 14.17 -3.86
CA HIS A 257 -12.66 15.44 -4.23
C HIS A 257 -13.08 15.44 -5.70
N GLU A 258 -14.05 16.26 -6.05
CA GLU A 258 -14.39 16.50 -7.45
C GLU A 258 -13.20 17.14 -8.19
N ILE A 259 -12.95 16.69 -9.40
CA ILE A 259 -11.88 17.23 -10.24
C ILE A 259 -12.29 18.65 -10.64
N ALA A 260 -11.48 19.64 -10.31
CA ALA A 260 -11.69 21.02 -10.75
C ALA A 260 -11.67 21.01 -12.30
N LYS A 261 -12.72 21.61 -12.90
CA LYS A 261 -12.84 21.76 -14.35
C LYS A 261 -11.91 22.84 -14.87
#